data_d59302d6053ad2cab207ce6d3e8a578d
#
_entry.id   d59302d6053ad2cab207ce6d3e8a578d
#
_cell.length_a   1.000
_cell.length_b   1.000
_cell.length_c   1.000
_cell.angle_alpha   90.00
_cell.angle_beta   90.00
_cell.angle_gamma   90.00
#
_symmetry.space_group_name_H-M   'P 1'
#
loop_
_entity.id
_entity.type
_entity.pdbx_description
1 polymer ?
#
loop_
_entity_poly.entity_id
_entity_poly.type
_entity_poly.pdbx_seq_one_letter_code
_entity_poly.pdbx_strand_id
1 'polypeptide(L)'
;MYLSPKRKAAKKRRQRRLTIITVILASVMILSIISIVKSCSSGDALKGTWDLDGVTVYQFDRNGHGSLNLPSNTYPFTYEIKDNELHIDFESDAARDADYTFSVKNGVLTMTGGEGSIEPGRVYELTRQE
;
A
#
# COMPACT_ATOMS: atom_id res chain seq x y z
N MET A 1 56.90 22.28 15.43
CA MET A 1 55.85 23.14 14.88
C MET A 1 54.67 23.18 15.84
N TYR A 2 54.42 24.32 16.43
CA TYR A 2 53.35 24.47 17.39
C TYR A 2 52.06 24.95 16.70
N LEU A 3 51.01 24.13 16.61
CA LEU A 3 49.73 24.55 16.08
C LEU A 3 48.98 25.42 17.09
N SER A 4 48.60 26.65 16.68
CA SER A 4 47.93 27.61 17.54
C SER A 4 46.60 27.05 18.06
N PRO A 5 46.21 27.34 19.30
CA PRO A 5 44.95 26.84 19.88
C PRO A 5 43.69 27.24 19.09
N LYS A 6 43.75 28.34 18.35
CA LYS A 6 42.65 28.80 17.48
C LYS A 6 42.33 27.82 16.34
N ARG A 7 43.33 27.16 15.77
CA ARG A 7 43.11 26.18 14.69
C ARG A 7 42.47 24.89 15.20
N LYS A 8 42.83 24.46 16.43
CA LYS A 8 42.23 23.27 17.06
C LYS A 8 40.76 23.50 17.40
N ALA A 9 40.38 24.69 17.90
CA ALA A 9 39.00 25.03 18.21
C ALA A 9 38.10 25.12 16.95
N ALA A 10 38.60 25.66 15.85
CA ALA A 10 37.84 25.73 14.59
C ALA A 10 37.57 24.34 13.99
N LYS A 11 38.53 23.43 14.04
CA LYS A 11 38.38 22.05 13.57
C LYS A 11 37.33 21.29 14.38
N LYS A 12 37.33 21.46 15.71
CA LYS A 12 36.40 20.83 16.63
C LYS A 12 34.95 21.34 16.43
N ARG A 13 34.76 22.62 16.16
CA ARG A 13 33.45 23.22 15.87
C ARG A 13 32.89 22.72 14.54
N ARG A 14 33.72 22.61 13.52
CA ARG A 14 33.32 22.10 12.21
C ARG A 14 32.88 20.64 12.29
N GLN A 15 33.59 19.83 13.02
CA GLN A 15 33.28 18.39 13.22
C GLN A 15 31.96 18.21 13.97
N ARG A 16 31.68 19.02 14.99
CA ARG A 16 30.39 18.98 15.72
C ARG A 16 29.22 19.37 14.82
N ARG A 17 29.37 20.37 13.96
CA ARG A 17 28.32 20.77 13.00
C ARG A 17 27.99 19.68 12.00
N LEU A 18 29.00 19.00 11.47
CA LEU A 18 28.82 17.87 10.54
C LEU A 18 28.10 16.71 11.23
N THR A 19 28.43 16.40 12.46
CA THR A 19 27.76 15.34 13.23
C THR A 19 26.29 15.67 13.50
N ILE A 20 25.97 16.89 13.86
CA ILE A 20 24.60 17.35 14.10
C ILE A 20 23.76 17.26 12.81
N ILE A 21 24.32 17.70 11.68
CA ILE A 21 23.64 17.62 10.37
C ILE A 21 23.36 16.18 9.99
N THR A 22 24.30 15.27 10.22
CA THR A 22 24.14 13.85 9.93
C THR A 22 23.03 13.21 10.78
N VAL A 23 22.96 13.56 12.06
CA VAL A 23 21.90 13.06 12.97
C VAL A 23 20.53 13.58 12.58
N ILE A 24 20.41 14.85 12.17
CA ILE A 24 19.14 15.45 11.70
C ILE A 24 18.65 14.76 10.42
N LEU A 25 19.53 14.52 9.45
CA LEU A 25 19.20 13.82 8.22
C LEU A 25 18.75 12.39 8.48
N ALA A 26 19.39 11.66 9.37
CA ALA A 26 19.00 10.31 9.76
C ALA A 26 17.62 10.29 10.43
N SER A 27 17.29 11.26 11.29
CA SER A 27 15.99 11.34 11.96
C SER A 27 14.85 11.69 10.98
N VAL A 28 15.10 12.51 9.98
CA VAL A 28 14.10 12.81 8.93
C VAL A 28 13.80 11.57 8.08
N MET A 29 14.82 10.78 7.76
CA MET A 29 14.64 9.52 7.02
C MET A 29 13.79 8.51 7.80
N ILE A 30 14.01 8.38 9.10
CA ILE A 30 13.24 7.48 9.98
C ILE A 30 11.77 7.94 10.08
N LEU A 31 11.53 9.23 10.21
CA LEU A 31 10.16 9.79 10.23
C LEU A 31 9.42 9.56 8.90
N SER A 32 10.12 9.63 7.77
CA SER A 32 9.53 9.33 6.46
C SER A 32 9.11 7.87 6.34
N ILE A 33 9.90 6.93 6.85
CA ILE A 33 9.57 5.51 6.88
C ILE A 33 8.35 5.23 7.76
N ILE A 34 8.25 5.87 8.92
CA ILE A 34 7.10 5.74 9.82
C ILE A 34 5.81 6.27 9.15
N SER A 35 5.89 7.33 8.37
CA SER A 35 4.74 7.86 7.62
C SER A 35 4.24 6.90 6.54
N ILE A 36 5.14 6.18 5.88
CA ILE A 36 4.80 5.14 4.89
C ILE A 36 4.11 3.96 5.58
N VAL A 37 4.59 3.53 6.75
CA VAL A 37 3.98 2.43 7.52
C VAL A 37 2.57 2.79 8.00
N LYS A 38 2.29 4.05 8.35
CA LYS A 38 0.93 4.49 8.73
C LYS A 38 -0.06 4.52 7.57
N SER A 39 0.38 4.69 6.33
CA SER A 39 -0.49 4.61 5.15
C SER A 39 -0.78 3.19 4.68
N CYS A 40 -0.15 2.17 5.29
CA CYS A 40 -0.33 0.75 4.97
C CYS A 40 -1.45 0.05 5.75
N SER A 41 -2.26 0.75 6.56
CA SER A 41 -3.49 0.20 7.16
C SER A 41 -4.65 0.18 6.14
N SER A 42 -4.37 -0.25 4.91
CA SER A 42 -5.29 -0.24 3.78
C SER A 42 -6.34 -1.36 3.84
N GLY A 43 -6.20 -2.33 4.74
CA GLY A 43 -7.19 -3.38 4.93
C GLY A 43 -8.56 -2.86 5.39
N ASP A 44 -8.59 -1.86 6.27
CA ASP A 44 -9.83 -1.22 6.71
C ASP A 44 -10.47 -0.34 5.62
N ALA A 45 -9.66 0.27 4.76
CA ALA A 45 -10.16 1.07 3.64
C ALA A 45 -10.80 0.21 2.56
N LEU A 46 -10.28 -1.01 2.34
CA LEU A 46 -10.80 -1.96 1.35
C LEU A 46 -12.10 -2.62 1.81
N LYS A 47 -12.34 -2.76 3.11
CA LYS A 47 -13.56 -3.38 3.64
C LYS A 47 -14.82 -2.71 3.10
N GLY A 48 -15.77 -3.51 2.66
CA GLY A 48 -17.07 -3.05 2.20
C GLY A 48 -17.47 -3.68 0.88
N THR A 49 -18.45 -3.08 0.24
CA THR A 49 -19.01 -3.54 -1.04
C THR A 49 -18.65 -2.55 -2.14
N TRP A 50 -18.16 -3.08 -3.24
CA TRP A 50 -17.62 -2.29 -4.36
C TRP A 50 -18.25 -2.72 -5.67
N ASP A 51 -18.88 -1.80 -6.37
CA ASP A 51 -19.52 -2.02 -7.66
C ASP A 51 -18.61 -1.61 -8.82
N LEU A 52 -18.38 -2.51 -9.75
CA LEU A 52 -17.54 -2.29 -10.92
C LEU A 52 -18.36 -1.70 -12.10
N ASP A 53 -19.48 -2.34 -12.43
CA ASP A 53 -20.21 -2.06 -13.68
C ASP A 53 -21.74 -2.18 -13.55
N GLY A 54 -22.27 -2.18 -12.33
CA GLY A 54 -23.70 -2.36 -12.05
C GLY A 54 -24.14 -3.82 -11.93
N VAL A 55 -23.30 -4.77 -12.31
CA VAL A 55 -23.60 -6.21 -12.26
C VAL A 55 -22.49 -7.04 -11.58
N THR A 56 -21.29 -6.51 -11.55
CA THR A 56 -20.12 -7.15 -10.92
C THR A 56 -19.79 -6.44 -9.62
N VAL A 57 -19.95 -7.13 -8.50
CA VAL A 57 -19.77 -6.57 -7.15
C VAL A 57 -18.74 -7.37 -6.39
N TYR A 58 -17.72 -6.69 -5.89
CA TYR A 58 -16.75 -7.25 -4.95
C TYR A 58 -17.13 -6.88 -3.53
N GLN A 59 -17.08 -7.85 -2.65
CA GLN A 59 -17.29 -7.64 -1.22
C GLN A 59 -16.07 -8.11 -0.44
N PHE A 60 -15.55 -7.26 0.44
CA PHE A 60 -14.39 -7.57 1.28
C PHE A 60 -14.78 -7.43 2.75
N ASP A 61 -14.42 -8.42 3.56
CA ASP A 61 -14.55 -8.35 5.01
C ASP A 61 -13.20 -8.04 5.70
N ARG A 62 -13.20 -7.94 7.03
CA ARG A 62 -11.99 -7.65 7.80
C ARG A 62 -11.05 -8.84 7.99
N ASN A 63 -11.56 -10.04 7.79
CA ASN A 63 -10.88 -11.28 8.16
C ASN A 63 -10.12 -11.92 7.01
N GLY A 64 -9.92 -11.21 5.90
CA GLY A 64 -9.25 -11.75 4.73
C GLY A 64 -10.16 -12.61 3.86
N HIS A 65 -11.47 -12.51 4.03
CA HIS A 65 -12.47 -13.19 3.19
C HIS A 65 -13.29 -12.20 2.40
N GLY A 66 -13.79 -12.63 1.27
CA GLY A 66 -14.67 -11.83 0.45
C GLY A 66 -15.41 -12.67 -0.58
N SER A 67 -16.12 -12.01 -1.47
CA SER A 67 -16.84 -12.66 -2.56
C SER A 67 -16.93 -11.75 -3.79
N LEU A 68 -16.89 -12.38 -4.94
CA LEU A 68 -17.24 -11.76 -6.22
C LEU A 68 -18.66 -12.17 -6.57
N ASN A 69 -19.57 -11.21 -6.60
CA ASN A 69 -20.98 -11.43 -6.84
C ASN A 69 -21.34 -11.01 -8.27
N LEU A 70 -21.83 -11.96 -9.04
CA LEU A 70 -22.38 -11.79 -10.36
C LEU A 70 -23.87 -12.09 -10.33
N PRO A 71 -24.69 -11.67 -11.34
CA PRO A 71 -26.13 -11.89 -11.31
C PRO A 71 -26.56 -13.36 -11.16
N SER A 72 -25.76 -14.29 -11.68
CA SER A 72 -26.07 -15.73 -11.64
C SER A 72 -25.24 -16.53 -10.66
N ASN A 73 -24.11 -16.02 -10.22
CA ASN A 73 -23.15 -16.77 -9.41
C ASN A 73 -22.44 -15.89 -8.39
N THR A 74 -22.06 -16.50 -7.29
CA THR A 74 -21.19 -15.90 -6.27
C THR A 74 -19.94 -16.75 -6.12
N TYR A 75 -18.78 -16.11 -6.16
CA TYR A 75 -17.47 -16.75 -6.04
C TYR A 75 -16.79 -16.27 -4.74
N PRO A 76 -16.80 -17.08 -3.67
CA PRO A 76 -16.07 -16.73 -2.46
C PRO A 76 -14.57 -16.79 -2.70
N PHE A 77 -13.83 -15.90 -2.03
CA PHE A 77 -12.38 -15.86 -2.08
C PHE A 77 -11.78 -15.51 -0.71
N THR A 78 -10.52 -15.81 -0.57
CA THR A 78 -9.64 -15.23 0.45
C THR A 78 -8.75 -14.18 -0.21
N TYR A 79 -8.30 -13.21 0.57
CA TYR A 79 -7.39 -12.19 0.06
C TYR A 79 -6.32 -11.84 1.08
N GLU A 80 -5.18 -11.41 0.57
CA GLU A 80 -4.07 -10.91 1.36
C GLU A 80 -3.63 -9.55 0.82
N ILE A 81 -3.27 -8.66 1.73
CA ILE A 81 -2.75 -7.33 1.40
C ILE A 81 -1.32 -7.24 1.90
N LYS A 82 -0.42 -6.87 0.99
CA LYS A 82 0.98 -6.58 1.30
C LYS A 82 1.34 -5.26 0.63
N ASP A 83 1.57 -4.23 1.46
CA ASP A 83 1.74 -2.85 1.00
C ASP A 83 0.49 -2.38 0.21
N ASN A 84 0.62 -2.10 -1.06
CA ASN A 84 -0.49 -1.76 -1.96
C ASN A 84 -0.85 -2.88 -2.94
N GLU A 85 -0.32 -4.07 -2.71
CA GLU A 85 -0.63 -5.26 -3.49
C GLU A 85 -1.76 -6.05 -2.84
N LEU A 86 -2.73 -6.44 -3.65
CA LEU A 86 -3.88 -7.25 -3.28
C LEU A 86 -3.82 -8.58 -4.03
N HIS A 87 -3.68 -9.68 -3.31
CA HIS A 87 -3.76 -11.02 -3.84
C HIS A 87 -5.12 -11.63 -3.54
N ILE A 88 -5.85 -12.06 -4.55
CA ILE A 88 -7.16 -12.71 -4.43
C ILE A 88 -7.04 -14.18 -4.85
N ASP A 89 -7.41 -15.07 -3.94
CA ASP A 89 -7.40 -16.51 -4.12
C ASP A 89 -8.85 -17.04 -4.06
N PHE A 90 -9.40 -17.43 -5.20
CA PHE A 90 -10.75 -17.94 -5.31
C PHE A 90 -10.85 -19.40 -4.86
N GLU A 91 -11.89 -19.76 -4.12
CA GLU A 91 -12.14 -21.14 -3.70
C GLU A 91 -12.58 -22.03 -4.88
N SER A 92 -13.21 -21.43 -5.89
CA SER A 92 -13.70 -22.16 -7.07
C SER A 92 -12.70 -22.08 -8.23
N ASP A 93 -12.45 -23.22 -8.89
CA ASP A 93 -11.64 -23.28 -10.10
C ASP A 93 -12.29 -22.55 -11.30
N ALA A 94 -13.57 -22.20 -11.20
CA ALA A 94 -14.28 -21.43 -12.21
C ALA A 94 -13.88 -19.93 -12.21
N ALA A 95 -13.25 -19.45 -11.15
CA ALA A 95 -12.72 -18.10 -11.06
C ALA A 95 -11.20 -18.17 -10.86
N ARG A 96 -10.48 -17.34 -11.58
CA ARG A 96 -9.02 -17.36 -11.57
C ARG A 96 -8.46 -16.43 -10.52
N ASP A 97 -7.49 -16.92 -9.76
CA ASP A 97 -6.71 -16.12 -8.82
C ASP A 97 -6.02 -14.96 -9.53
N ALA A 98 -5.89 -13.84 -8.85
CA ALA A 98 -5.35 -12.64 -9.45
C ALA A 98 -4.57 -11.78 -8.45
N ASP A 99 -3.56 -11.10 -8.95
CA ASP A 99 -2.78 -10.10 -8.24
C ASP A 99 -3.09 -8.71 -8.80
N TYR A 100 -3.31 -7.76 -7.89
CA TYR A 100 -3.59 -6.37 -8.23
C TYR A 100 -2.73 -5.44 -7.38
N THR A 101 -2.40 -4.27 -7.93
CA THR A 101 -2.10 -3.11 -7.11
C THR A 101 -3.39 -2.33 -6.90
N PHE A 102 -3.60 -1.74 -5.73
CA PHE A 102 -4.85 -1.05 -5.44
C PHE A 102 -4.65 0.25 -4.66
N SER A 103 -5.62 1.12 -4.78
CA SER A 103 -5.75 2.32 -3.96
C SER A 103 -7.22 2.62 -3.70
N VAL A 104 -7.52 3.16 -2.52
CA VAL A 104 -8.86 3.63 -2.15
C VAL A 104 -8.81 5.12 -1.91
N LYS A 105 -9.60 5.88 -2.64
CA LYS A 105 -9.64 7.33 -2.54
C LYS A 105 -11.04 7.85 -2.85
N ASN A 106 -11.61 8.63 -1.91
CA ASN A 106 -12.93 9.28 -2.09
C ASN A 106 -14.06 8.31 -2.46
N GLY A 107 -14.08 7.12 -1.86
CA GLY A 107 -15.11 6.11 -2.15
C GLY A 107 -14.93 5.38 -3.47
N VAL A 108 -13.76 5.51 -4.10
CA VAL A 108 -13.39 4.77 -5.32
C VAL A 108 -12.22 3.84 -5.02
N LEU A 109 -12.39 2.57 -5.33
CA LEU A 109 -11.34 1.56 -5.34
C LEU A 109 -10.78 1.43 -6.75
N THR A 110 -9.50 1.72 -6.92
CA THR A 110 -8.80 1.51 -8.19
C THR A 110 -7.93 0.26 -8.05
N MET A 111 -8.16 -0.72 -8.91
CA MET A 111 -7.38 -1.96 -8.98
C MET A 111 -6.68 -2.03 -10.33
N THR A 112 -5.37 -2.27 -10.33
CA THR A 112 -4.59 -2.45 -11.56
C THR A 112 -4.06 -3.87 -11.60
N GLY A 113 -4.33 -4.59 -12.67
CA GLY A 113 -3.88 -5.97 -12.85
C GLY A 113 -2.36 -6.09 -12.78
N GLY A 114 -1.85 -6.98 -11.91
CA GLY A 114 -0.45 -7.33 -11.83
C GLY A 114 -0.07 -8.43 -12.82
N GLU A 115 1.16 -8.91 -12.74
CA GLU A 115 1.67 -9.97 -13.63
C GLU A 115 0.89 -11.29 -13.50
N GLY A 116 0.36 -11.59 -12.31
CA GLY A 116 -0.45 -12.79 -12.06
C GLY A 116 -1.93 -12.65 -12.45
N SER A 117 -2.37 -11.52 -12.97
CA SER A 117 -3.76 -11.30 -13.40
C SER A 117 -4.00 -11.76 -14.83
N ILE A 118 -5.28 -11.91 -15.21
CA ILE A 118 -5.68 -12.27 -16.57
C ILE A 118 -5.29 -11.18 -17.57
N GLU A 119 -5.41 -9.92 -17.17
CA GLU A 119 -5.09 -8.77 -17.99
C GLU A 119 -4.10 -7.85 -17.25
N PRO A 120 -2.79 -8.12 -17.32
CA PRO A 120 -1.78 -7.26 -16.69
C PRO A 120 -1.86 -5.81 -17.18
N GLY A 121 -1.81 -4.88 -16.23
CA GLY A 121 -1.88 -3.44 -16.52
C GLY A 121 -3.28 -2.88 -16.73
N ARG A 122 -4.32 -3.70 -16.78
CA ARG A 122 -5.70 -3.22 -16.87
C ARG A 122 -6.13 -2.57 -15.56
N VAL A 123 -6.77 -1.40 -15.67
CA VAL A 123 -7.27 -0.63 -14.54
C VAL A 123 -8.77 -0.81 -14.39
N TYR A 124 -9.20 -1.14 -13.18
CA TYR A 124 -10.60 -1.25 -12.79
C TYR A 124 -10.91 -0.20 -11.73
N GLU A 125 -11.97 0.55 -11.93
CA GLU A 125 -12.48 1.51 -10.96
C GLU A 125 -13.82 1.02 -10.41
N LEU A 126 -13.89 0.85 -9.10
CA LEU A 126 -15.06 0.36 -8.39
C LEU A 126 -15.57 1.44 -7.43
N THR A 127 -16.87 1.58 -7.36
CA THR A 127 -17.51 2.57 -6.48
C THR A 127 -18.05 1.89 -5.24
N ARG A 128 -17.81 2.49 -4.08
CA ARG A 128 -18.34 1.99 -2.81
C ARG A 128 -19.85 2.07 -2.80
N GLN A 129 -20.50 0.97 -2.47
CA GLN A 129 -21.93 0.91 -2.19
C GLN A 129 -22.19 1.03 -0.69
N GLU A 130 -23.17 1.83 -0.35
CA GLU A 130 -23.65 1.95 1.03
C GLU A 130 -24.70 0.88 1.37
#